data_cbce0dd9a01e4fec0ae330ea3b8f005b
#
_entry.id   cbce0dd9a01e4fec0ae330ea3b8f005b
#
_cell.length_a   1.000
_cell.length_b   1.000
_cell.length_c   1.000
_cell.angle_alpha   90.00
_cell.angle_beta   90.00
_cell.angle_gamma   90.00
#
_symmetry.space_group_name_H-M   'P 1'
#
loop_
_entity.id
_entity.type
_entity.pdbx_description
1 polymer ?
#
loop_
_entity_poly.entity_id
_entity_poly.type
_entity_poly.pdbx_seq_one_letter_code
_entity_poly.pdbx_strand_id
1 'polypeptide(L)'
;CCLDSSTNILIFRMNLLYKTNLVSRIFKSLVLNQMPNYAVIFIDGKCNMHCGFCCHAAVNVRKNPVMTPEEWGDIFKRAKSLMHVTITGGEPFLRKDFVEILDNVIKSSGVPRISIKSNGFYIDRIKKFIPELIDKHKNTEFTLSVSLDGFEQIHDKVRNFPGSYKRVVETINTMKIYRNRENFFLRLASVLTKDNKNDLESLLNETSK
;
A
#
# COMPACT_ATOMS: atom_id res chain seq x y z
N CYS A 1 -0.65 17.27 -25.34
CA CYS A 1 -1.96 16.66 -25.05
C CYS A 1 -2.03 15.30 -25.74
N CYS A 2 -1.53 14.27 -25.10
CA CYS A 2 -1.83 12.88 -25.48
C CYS A 2 -2.37 12.21 -24.20
N LEU A 3 -3.68 12.11 -24.11
CA LEU A 3 -4.34 11.23 -23.15
C LEU A 3 -4.05 9.81 -23.61
N ASP A 4 -3.25 9.11 -22.84
CA ASP A 4 -2.87 7.73 -23.08
C ASP A 4 -4.12 6.84 -23.09
N SER A 5 -4.36 6.17 -24.20
CA SER A 5 -5.44 5.20 -24.42
C SER A 5 -5.35 3.96 -23.51
N SER A 6 -4.27 3.81 -22.73
CA SER A 6 -4.06 2.69 -21.80
C SER A 6 -4.95 2.75 -20.55
N THR A 7 -5.45 3.93 -20.17
CA THR A 7 -6.33 4.09 -19.01
C THR A 7 -7.73 3.50 -19.23
N ASN A 8 -8.21 3.46 -20.46
CA ASN A 8 -9.53 2.90 -20.79
C ASN A 8 -9.55 1.36 -20.87
N ILE A 9 -8.41 0.72 -21.09
CA ILE A 9 -8.31 -0.75 -21.21
C ILE A 9 -8.36 -1.43 -19.84
N LEU A 10 -7.89 -0.76 -18.79
CA LEU A 10 -7.90 -1.30 -17.41
C LEU A 10 -9.32 -1.44 -16.83
N ILE A 11 -10.26 -0.59 -17.22
CA ILE A 11 -11.65 -0.65 -16.76
C ILE A 11 -12.39 -1.85 -17.35
N PHE A 12 -11.98 -2.33 -18.53
CA PHE A 12 -12.67 -3.41 -19.24
C PHE A 12 -12.32 -4.83 -18.72
N ARG A 13 -11.19 -5.01 -18.02
CA ARG A 13 -10.75 -6.32 -17.52
C ARG A 13 -11.27 -6.70 -16.13
N MET A 14 -12.00 -5.82 -15.48
CA MET A 14 -12.55 -6.10 -14.15
C MET A 14 -13.74 -7.06 -14.24
N ASN A 15 -13.73 -8.10 -13.39
CA ASN A 15 -14.82 -9.07 -13.27
C ASN A 15 -16.16 -8.37 -13.03
N LEU A 16 -17.24 -8.85 -13.67
CA LEU A 16 -18.60 -8.28 -13.57
C LEU A 16 -19.07 -8.17 -12.11
N LEU A 17 -18.77 -9.15 -11.27
CA LEU A 17 -19.07 -9.13 -9.84
C LEU A 17 -18.37 -7.99 -9.10
N TYR A 18 -17.14 -7.65 -9.49
CA TYR A 18 -16.42 -6.51 -8.92
C TYR A 18 -17.09 -5.18 -9.31
N LYS A 19 -17.51 -5.05 -10.59
CA LYS A 19 -18.21 -3.85 -11.10
C LYS A 19 -19.55 -3.64 -10.38
N THR A 20 -20.34 -4.69 -10.20
CA THR A 20 -21.63 -4.61 -9.49
C THR A 20 -21.47 -4.25 -8.03
N ASN A 21 -20.49 -4.82 -7.34
CA ASN A 21 -20.16 -4.46 -5.98
C ASN A 21 -19.69 -3.01 -5.85
N LEU A 22 -18.88 -2.54 -6.79
CA LEU A 22 -18.39 -1.16 -6.81
C LEU A 22 -19.54 -0.17 -7.01
N VAL A 23 -20.42 -0.42 -7.99
CA VAL A 23 -21.60 0.41 -8.26
C VAL A 23 -22.55 0.45 -7.04
N SER A 24 -22.81 -0.70 -6.42
CA SER A 24 -23.64 -0.77 -5.20
C SER A 24 -23.03 0.06 -4.05
N ARG A 25 -21.71 0.04 -3.86
CA ARG A 25 -21.04 0.82 -2.82
C ARG A 25 -21.04 2.32 -3.13
N ILE A 26 -20.81 2.70 -4.40
CA ILE A 26 -20.94 4.09 -4.84
C ILE A 26 -22.36 4.60 -4.57
N PHE A 27 -23.38 3.84 -4.97
CA PHE A 27 -24.77 4.19 -4.72
C PHE A 27 -25.07 4.35 -3.22
N LYS A 28 -24.65 3.40 -2.39
CA LYS A 28 -24.81 3.49 -0.94
C LYS A 28 -24.09 4.69 -0.35
N SER A 29 -22.89 5.00 -0.80
CA SER A 29 -22.11 6.15 -0.33
C SER A 29 -22.78 7.47 -0.70
N LEU A 30 -23.20 7.61 -1.96
CA LEU A 30 -23.77 8.87 -2.48
C LEU A 30 -25.23 9.09 -2.07
N VAL A 31 -26.05 8.04 -2.11
CA VAL A 31 -27.51 8.16 -1.92
C VAL A 31 -27.89 8.00 -0.46
N LEU A 32 -27.25 7.06 0.26
CA LEU A 32 -27.59 6.78 1.65
C LEU A 32 -26.68 7.53 2.64
N ASN A 33 -25.75 8.35 2.14
CA ASN A 33 -24.76 9.10 2.93
C ASN A 33 -24.03 8.23 3.96
N GLN A 34 -23.78 6.97 3.61
CA GLN A 34 -23.04 6.02 4.47
C GLN A 34 -21.54 6.26 4.33
N MET A 35 -20.97 6.87 5.34
CA MET A 35 -19.55 7.13 5.49
C MET A 35 -18.91 6.13 6.47
N PRO A 36 -17.60 5.87 6.34
CA PRO A 36 -16.61 6.32 5.35
C PRO A 36 -16.56 5.43 4.10
N ASN A 37 -16.11 5.99 2.97
CA ASN A 37 -15.81 5.23 1.75
C ASN A 37 -14.31 4.96 1.56
N TYR A 38 -13.46 5.66 2.30
CA TYR A 38 -12.00 5.54 2.31
C TYR A 38 -11.48 5.56 3.74
N ALA A 39 -10.51 4.68 4.03
CA ALA A 39 -9.83 4.64 5.32
C ALA A 39 -8.31 4.55 5.15
N VAL A 40 -7.57 5.27 5.99
CA VAL A 40 -6.14 5.09 6.19
C VAL A 40 -5.94 4.54 7.57
N ILE A 41 -5.32 3.38 7.68
CA ILE A 41 -5.08 2.73 8.97
C ILE A 41 -3.60 2.57 9.24
N PHE A 42 -3.21 2.97 10.44
CA PHE A 42 -1.88 2.84 10.99
C PHE A 42 -1.86 1.61 11.88
N ILE A 43 -1.40 0.48 11.34
CA ILE A 43 -1.48 -0.80 12.06
C ILE A 43 -0.43 -0.96 13.16
N ASP A 44 0.69 -0.22 13.06
CA ASP A 44 1.71 -0.09 14.11
C ASP A 44 2.49 1.22 13.90
N GLY A 45 2.98 1.82 14.98
CA GLY A 45 3.88 2.99 14.93
C GLY A 45 5.36 2.62 14.78
N LYS A 46 5.73 1.35 14.89
CA LYS A 46 7.13 0.91 14.81
C LYS A 46 7.65 0.95 13.37
N CYS A 47 8.88 1.46 13.21
CA CYS A 47 9.60 1.47 11.94
C CYS A 47 11.07 1.12 12.18
N ASN A 48 11.70 0.52 11.17
CA ASN A 48 13.14 0.26 11.19
C ASN A 48 13.96 1.44 10.67
N MET A 49 13.32 2.47 10.10
CA MET A 49 13.98 3.64 9.52
C MET A 49 13.66 4.91 10.31
N HIS A 50 14.53 5.94 10.16
CA HIS A 50 14.41 7.24 10.83
C HIS A 50 14.47 8.39 9.81
N CYS A 51 13.59 8.34 8.79
CA CYS A 51 13.56 9.32 7.71
C CYS A 51 13.42 10.75 8.24
N GLY A 52 14.21 11.68 7.71
CA GLY A 52 14.24 13.07 8.20
C GLY A 52 12.93 13.84 8.00
N PHE A 53 12.10 13.43 7.04
CA PHE A 53 10.78 14.01 6.76
C PHE A 53 9.62 13.26 7.44
N CYS A 54 9.89 12.22 8.23
CA CYS A 54 8.86 11.35 8.76
C CYS A 54 8.09 12.01 9.91
N CYS A 55 6.79 12.21 9.74
CA CYS A 55 5.93 12.74 10.80
C CYS A 55 5.80 11.78 12.00
N HIS A 56 6.04 10.48 11.81
CA HIS A 56 6.04 9.48 12.90
C HIS A 56 7.29 9.52 13.78
N ALA A 57 8.42 10.00 13.26
CA ALA A 57 9.66 10.10 14.05
C ALA A 57 9.52 11.09 15.21
N ALA A 58 8.65 12.09 15.07
CA ALA A 58 8.35 13.08 16.12
C ALA A 58 7.31 12.59 17.15
N VAL A 59 6.56 11.53 16.82
CA VAL A 59 5.58 10.96 17.74
C VAL A 59 6.27 9.83 18.50
N ASN A 60 6.57 10.08 19.78
CA ASN A 60 7.01 9.01 20.70
C ASN A 60 6.08 7.81 20.49
N VAL A 61 6.61 6.71 19.97
CA VAL A 61 5.87 5.46 19.81
C VAL A 61 5.32 5.13 21.19
N ARG A 62 4.03 5.41 21.40
CA ARG A 62 3.38 5.18 22.68
C ARG A 62 3.56 3.70 23.00
N LYS A 63 3.87 3.40 24.25
CA LYS A 63 3.96 2.01 24.78
C LYS A 63 2.58 1.31 24.82
N ASN A 64 1.60 1.83 24.11
CA ASN A 64 0.27 1.27 24.07
C ASN A 64 0.27 -0.03 23.27
N PRO A 65 -0.46 -1.05 23.69
CA PRO A 65 -0.64 -2.27 22.92
C PRO A 65 -1.24 -1.93 21.57
N VAL A 66 -0.74 -2.57 20.51
CA VAL A 66 -1.31 -2.46 19.17
C VAL A 66 -2.57 -3.34 19.10
N MET A 67 -3.53 -2.93 18.29
CA MET A 67 -4.75 -3.69 18.06
C MET A 67 -4.46 -5.07 17.47
N THR A 68 -5.22 -6.07 17.93
CA THR A 68 -5.17 -7.43 17.40
C THR A 68 -5.84 -7.54 16.04
N PRO A 69 -5.62 -8.63 15.27
CA PRO A 69 -6.33 -8.89 14.03
C PRO A 69 -7.85 -8.92 14.19
N GLU A 70 -8.35 -9.47 15.31
CA GLU A 70 -9.78 -9.56 15.62
C GLU A 70 -10.40 -8.18 15.87
N GLU A 71 -9.71 -7.33 16.64
CA GLU A 71 -10.15 -5.96 16.91
C GLU A 71 -10.24 -5.14 15.61
N TRP A 72 -9.28 -5.32 14.69
CA TRP A 72 -9.37 -4.74 13.34
C TRP A 72 -10.61 -5.26 12.60
N GLY A 73 -10.86 -6.56 12.63
CA GLY A 73 -12.05 -7.16 12.03
C GLY A 73 -13.34 -6.56 12.57
N ASP A 74 -13.45 -6.37 13.89
CA ASP A 74 -14.65 -5.85 14.56
C ASP A 74 -14.94 -4.40 14.17
N ILE A 75 -13.92 -3.55 14.06
CA ILE A 75 -14.07 -2.18 13.55
C ILE A 75 -14.63 -2.21 12.11
N PHE A 76 -14.05 -3.05 11.26
CA PHE A 76 -14.40 -3.10 9.85
C PHE A 76 -15.74 -3.77 9.55
N LYS A 77 -16.34 -4.51 10.50
CA LYS A 77 -17.75 -5.01 10.39
C LYS A 77 -18.74 -3.88 10.17
N ARG A 78 -18.47 -2.69 10.73
CA ARG A 78 -19.35 -1.52 10.60
C ARG A 78 -19.06 -0.67 9.36
N ALA A 79 -17.98 -0.93 8.66
CA ALA A 79 -17.48 -0.14 7.55
C ALA A 79 -17.74 -0.79 6.17
N LYS A 80 -18.97 -1.27 5.95
CA LYS A 80 -19.36 -1.98 4.72
C LYS A 80 -19.38 -1.11 3.45
N SER A 81 -19.35 0.22 3.58
CA SER A 81 -19.32 1.18 2.47
C SER A 81 -17.91 1.45 1.94
N LEU A 82 -16.87 0.96 2.63
CA LEU A 82 -15.48 1.21 2.22
C LEU A 82 -15.21 0.71 0.81
N MET A 83 -14.64 1.59 0.01
CA MET A 83 -14.19 1.30 -1.36
C MET A 83 -12.67 1.11 -1.43
N HIS A 84 -11.94 1.71 -0.48
CA HIS A 84 -10.50 1.65 -0.45
C HIS A 84 -9.98 1.76 1.00
N VAL A 85 -9.02 0.92 1.34
CA VAL A 85 -8.27 0.99 2.59
C VAL A 85 -6.78 1.12 2.29
N THR A 86 -6.13 2.13 2.87
CA THR A 86 -4.67 2.25 2.85
C THR A 86 -4.11 1.74 4.17
N ILE A 87 -3.25 0.76 4.07
CA ILE A 87 -2.48 0.21 5.18
C ILE A 87 -1.15 0.94 5.26
N THR A 88 -0.87 1.51 6.41
CA THR A 88 0.36 2.25 6.68
C THR A 88 0.73 2.12 8.17
N GLY A 89 1.62 2.98 8.64
CA GLY A 89 2.12 3.02 10.01
C GLY A 89 3.55 3.51 10.02
N GLY A 90 4.40 2.92 10.85
CA GLY A 90 5.84 2.98 10.65
C GLY A 90 6.21 2.11 9.45
N GLU A 91 6.47 0.83 9.68
CA GLU A 91 6.61 -0.16 8.60
C GLU A 91 5.63 -1.33 8.82
N PRO A 92 4.60 -1.49 8.00
CA PRO A 92 3.57 -2.51 8.20
C PRO A 92 4.11 -3.95 8.20
N PHE A 93 5.14 -4.23 7.41
CA PHE A 93 5.76 -5.56 7.35
C PHE A 93 6.59 -5.94 8.58
N LEU A 94 6.74 -5.05 9.57
CA LEU A 94 7.24 -5.42 10.89
C LEU A 94 6.24 -6.29 11.67
N ARG A 95 4.93 -6.12 11.44
CA ARG A 95 3.90 -6.93 12.07
C ARG A 95 3.96 -8.37 11.56
N LYS A 96 4.06 -9.33 12.50
CA LYS A 96 4.08 -10.76 12.15
C LYS A 96 2.70 -11.28 11.72
N ASP A 97 1.66 -10.69 12.28
CA ASP A 97 0.24 -10.96 12.06
C ASP A 97 -0.38 -10.11 10.94
N PHE A 98 0.46 -9.52 10.07
CA PHE A 98 0.05 -8.63 8.98
C PHE A 98 -1.00 -9.26 8.05
N VAL A 99 -0.79 -10.52 7.65
CA VAL A 99 -1.73 -11.23 6.77
C VAL A 99 -3.08 -11.45 7.46
N GLU A 100 -3.06 -11.80 8.73
CA GLU A 100 -4.25 -12.05 9.53
C GLU A 100 -5.07 -10.76 9.75
N ILE A 101 -4.41 -9.64 10.01
CA ILE A 101 -5.05 -8.31 10.06
C ILE A 101 -5.79 -8.03 8.76
N LEU A 102 -5.11 -8.15 7.62
CA LEU A 102 -5.71 -7.87 6.32
C LEU A 102 -6.84 -8.84 5.97
N ASP A 103 -6.67 -10.11 6.32
CA ASP A 103 -7.71 -11.12 6.15
C ASP A 103 -9.00 -10.73 6.90
N ASN A 104 -8.88 -10.34 8.17
CA ASN A 104 -10.01 -9.92 9.00
C ASN A 104 -10.65 -8.62 8.48
N VAL A 105 -9.85 -7.64 8.07
CA VAL A 105 -10.32 -6.40 7.45
C VAL A 105 -11.13 -6.68 6.18
N ILE A 106 -10.59 -7.52 5.28
CA ILE A 106 -11.24 -7.85 4.01
C ILE A 106 -12.53 -8.64 4.25
N LYS A 107 -12.48 -9.70 5.07
CA LYS A 107 -13.65 -10.53 5.38
C LYS A 107 -14.76 -9.72 6.03
N SER A 108 -14.41 -8.82 6.93
CA SER A 108 -15.37 -8.02 7.68
C SER A 108 -16.03 -6.93 6.85
N SER A 109 -15.28 -6.21 6.03
CA SER A 109 -15.80 -5.08 5.23
C SER A 109 -16.14 -5.44 3.79
N GLY A 110 -15.52 -6.50 3.23
CA GLY A 110 -15.57 -6.81 1.81
C GLY A 110 -14.95 -5.71 0.94
N VAL A 111 -13.97 -4.94 1.47
CA VAL A 111 -13.35 -3.83 0.75
C VAL A 111 -12.74 -4.29 -0.58
N PRO A 112 -13.05 -3.59 -1.71
CA PRO A 112 -12.58 -4.02 -3.02
C PRO A 112 -11.12 -3.63 -3.31
N ARG A 113 -10.55 -2.65 -2.59
CA ARG A 113 -9.17 -2.16 -2.82
C ARG A 113 -8.40 -1.97 -1.54
N ILE A 114 -7.17 -2.48 -1.53
CA ILE A 114 -6.20 -2.28 -0.46
C ILE A 114 -4.90 -1.74 -1.04
N SER A 115 -4.43 -0.62 -0.50
CA SER A 115 -3.08 -0.11 -0.76
C SER A 115 -2.20 -0.33 0.46
N ILE A 116 -1.03 -0.90 0.27
CA ILE A 116 -0.04 -1.15 1.30
C ILE A 116 1.14 -0.24 1.06
N LYS A 117 1.48 0.61 2.03
CA LYS A 117 2.64 1.49 2.00
C LYS A 117 3.79 0.84 2.73
N SER A 118 4.94 0.71 2.07
CA SER A 118 6.13 0.07 2.65
C SER A 118 7.40 0.79 2.26
N ASN A 119 8.37 0.79 3.15
CA ASN A 119 9.73 1.21 2.83
C ASN A 119 10.50 0.14 2.03
N GLY A 120 9.93 -1.00 1.78
CA GLY A 120 10.48 -2.06 0.93
C GLY A 120 11.64 -2.85 1.53
N PHE A 121 12.00 -2.63 2.80
CA PHE A 121 13.19 -3.26 3.40
C PHE A 121 13.01 -4.75 3.71
N TYR A 122 11.81 -5.17 4.10
CA TYR A 122 11.53 -6.53 4.57
C TYR A 122 11.13 -7.47 3.43
N ILE A 123 12.03 -7.63 2.46
CA ILE A 123 11.78 -8.44 1.25
C ILE A 123 11.27 -9.85 1.55
N ASP A 124 11.84 -10.55 2.54
CA ASP A 124 11.44 -11.91 2.87
C ASP A 124 9.99 -12.03 3.35
N ARG A 125 9.50 -11.00 4.04
CA ARG A 125 8.09 -10.92 4.44
C ARG A 125 7.20 -10.49 3.29
N ILE A 126 7.63 -9.51 2.50
CA ILE A 126 6.88 -9.02 1.35
C ILE A 126 6.64 -10.14 0.34
N LYS A 127 7.71 -10.89 -0.02
CA LYS A 127 7.61 -12.03 -0.96
C LYS A 127 6.79 -13.20 -0.44
N LYS A 128 6.60 -13.31 0.87
CA LYS A 128 5.73 -14.32 1.49
C LYS A 128 4.28 -13.83 1.59
N PHE A 129 4.07 -12.65 2.14
CA PHE A 129 2.74 -12.16 2.53
C PHE A 129 1.92 -11.64 1.35
N ILE A 130 2.55 -10.96 0.38
CA ILE A 130 1.81 -10.39 -0.75
C ILE A 130 1.22 -11.47 -1.64
N PRO A 131 1.97 -12.50 -2.09
CA PRO A 131 1.38 -13.60 -2.88
C PRO A 131 0.25 -14.32 -2.14
N GLU A 132 0.42 -14.59 -0.85
CA GLU A 132 -0.61 -15.23 -0.02
C GLU A 132 -1.92 -14.42 -0.04
N LEU A 133 -1.85 -13.10 0.14
CA LEU A 133 -3.01 -12.22 0.12
C LEU A 133 -3.67 -12.15 -1.27
N ILE A 134 -2.87 -12.02 -2.34
CA ILE A 134 -3.35 -11.98 -3.72
C ILE A 134 -4.09 -13.28 -4.08
N ASP A 135 -3.54 -14.41 -3.66
CA ASP A 135 -4.11 -15.71 -3.96
C ASP A 135 -5.38 -16.00 -3.15
N LYS A 136 -5.43 -15.56 -1.91
CA LYS A 136 -6.56 -15.75 -1.01
C LYS A 136 -7.76 -14.86 -1.34
N HIS A 137 -7.50 -13.62 -1.77
CA HIS A 137 -8.54 -12.60 -1.97
C HIS A 137 -8.65 -12.14 -3.42
N LYS A 138 -9.11 -13.02 -4.30
CA LYS A 138 -9.22 -12.77 -5.75
C LYS A 138 -10.12 -11.57 -6.12
N ASN A 139 -11.07 -11.22 -5.26
CA ASN A 139 -12.01 -10.11 -5.47
C ASN A 139 -11.53 -8.79 -4.83
N THR A 140 -10.33 -8.75 -4.26
CA THR A 140 -9.71 -7.56 -3.70
C THR A 140 -8.48 -7.19 -4.53
N GLU A 141 -8.43 -5.95 -4.97
CA GLU A 141 -7.27 -5.37 -5.66
C GLU A 141 -6.24 -4.91 -4.64
N PHE A 142 -5.01 -5.38 -4.77
CA PHE A 142 -3.89 -4.99 -3.92
C PHE A 142 -2.93 -4.09 -4.66
N THR A 143 -2.58 -2.96 -4.06
CA THR A 143 -1.49 -2.10 -4.51
C THR A 143 -0.38 -2.10 -3.47
N LEU A 144 0.79 -2.61 -3.82
CA LEU A 144 2.01 -2.43 -3.03
C LEU A 144 2.71 -1.15 -3.50
N SER A 145 2.73 -0.13 -2.65
CA SER A 145 3.47 1.11 -2.89
C SER A 145 4.79 1.07 -2.15
N VAL A 146 5.88 0.90 -2.89
CA VAL A 146 7.24 0.84 -2.34
C VAL A 146 7.87 2.21 -2.42
N SER A 147 8.46 2.65 -1.32
CA SER A 147 9.11 3.96 -1.23
C SER A 147 10.46 3.98 -1.93
N LEU A 148 10.65 4.88 -2.89
CA LEU A 148 11.91 5.09 -3.59
C LEU A 148 12.12 6.59 -3.84
N ASP A 149 13.09 7.21 -3.14
CA ASP A 149 13.26 8.66 -3.11
C ASP A 149 14.48 9.15 -3.90
N GLY A 150 15.07 8.32 -4.74
CA GLY A 150 16.24 8.63 -5.55
C GLY A 150 17.12 7.41 -5.76
N PHE A 151 18.32 7.61 -6.32
CA PHE A 151 19.33 6.58 -6.43
C PHE A 151 20.05 6.34 -5.09
N GLU A 152 20.94 5.36 -5.04
CA GLU A 152 21.48 4.75 -3.81
C GLU A 152 21.87 5.78 -2.73
N GLN A 153 22.74 6.73 -3.08
CA GLN A 153 23.27 7.70 -2.10
C GLN A 153 22.19 8.63 -1.55
N ILE A 154 21.31 9.12 -2.43
CA ILE A 154 20.26 10.05 -2.07
C ILE A 154 19.15 9.33 -1.33
N HIS A 155 18.72 8.15 -1.80
CA HIS A 155 17.71 7.35 -1.12
C HIS A 155 18.12 7.02 0.32
N ASP A 156 19.32 6.47 0.51
CA ASP A 156 19.84 6.09 1.82
C ASP A 156 19.99 7.30 2.76
N LYS A 157 20.44 8.47 2.21
CA LYS A 157 20.50 9.72 2.95
C LYS A 157 19.12 10.20 3.41
N VAL A 158 18.15 10.27 2.50
CA VAL A 158 16.79 10.77 2.77
C VAL A 158 16.05 9.86 3.74
N ARG A 159 16.25 8.53 3.62
CA ARG A 159 15.70 7.52 4.53
C ARG A 159 16.46 7.39 5.84
N ASN A 160 17.64 8.03 5.95
CA ASN A 160 18.56 7.90 7.08
C ASN A 160 18.81 6.43 7.44
N PHE A 161 19.05 5.61 6.41
CA PHE A 161 19.25 4.17 6.57
C PHE A 161 20.17 3.61 5.46
N PRO A 162 21.47 3.43 5.74
CA PRO A 162 22.42 2.88 4.78
C PRO A 162 22.01 1.49 4.28
N GLY A 163 22.10 1.28 2.96
CA GLY A 163 21.74 0.02 2.31
C GLY A 163 20.24 -0.18 2.06
N SER A 164 19.41 0.81 2.41
CA SER A 164 17.96 0.74 2.15
C SER A 164 17.64 0.68 0.66
N TYR A 165 18.37 1.41 -0.17
CA TYR A 165 18.20 1.39 -1.63
C TYR A 165 18.31 0.00 -2.22
N LYS A 166 19.36 -0.75 -1.86
CA LYS A 166 19.58 -2.11 -2.36
C LYS A 166 18.39 -3.03 -2.03
N ARG A 167 17.89 -2.93 -0.80
CA ARG A 167 16.72 -3.71 -0.36
C ARG A 167 15.46 -3.34 -1.12
N VAL A 168 15.24 -2.04 -1.34
CA VAL A 168 14.09 -1.54 -2.11
C VAL A 168 14.14 -2.04 -3.55
N VAL A 169 15.29 -1.93 -4.23
CA VAL A 169 15.47 -2.42 -5.60
C VAL A 169 15.26 -3.92 -5.69
N GLU A 170 15.79 -4.68 -4.75
CA GLU A 170 15.57 -6.13 -4.66
C GLU A 170 14.08 -6.46 -4.48
N THR A 171 13.37 -5.73 -3.61
CA THR A 171 11.93 -5.88 -3.41
C THR A 171 11.15 -5.57 -4.69
N ILE A 172 11.46 -4.48 -5.38
CA ILE A 172 10.83 -4.10 -6.64
C ILE A 172 11.02 -5.21 -7.68
N ASN A 173 12.27 -5.67 -7.86
CA ASN A 173 12.58 -6.71 -8.84
C ASN A 173 11.89 -8.04 -8.53
N THR A 174 11.81 -8.42 -7.25
CA THR A 174 11.09 -9.62 -6.81
C THR A 174 9.59 -9.50 -7.06
N MET A 175 9.00 -8.33 -6.79
CA MET A 175 7.55 -8.15 -6.92
C MET A 175 7.10 -7.90 -8.36
N LYS A 176 8.01 -7.50 -9.28
CA LYS A 176 7.71 -7.35 -10.71
C LYS A 176 7.17 -8.62 -11.37
N ILE A 177 7.50 -9.82 -10.87
CA ILE A 177 7.00 -11.08 -11.43
C ILE A 177 5.47 -11.21 -11.32
N TYR A 178 4.86 -10.50 -10.36
CA TYR A 178 3.41 -10.51 -10.13
C TYR A 178 2.65 -9.45 -10.93
N ARG A 179 3.33 -8.61 -11.75
CA ARG A 179 2.72 -7.48 -12.50
C ARG A 179 1.56 -7.88 -13.43
N ASN A 180 1.52 -9.15 -13.86
CA ASN A 180 0.48 -9.67 -14.75
C ASN A 180 -0.72 -10.26 -13.99
N ARG A 181 -0.72 -10.21 -12.66
CA ARG A 181 -1.88 -10.60 -11.86
C ARG A 181 -2.95 -9.52 -11.94
N GLU A 182 -4.19 -9.89 -12.22
CA GLU A 182 -5.31 -8.94 -12.39
C GLU A 182 -5.63 -8.13 -11.12
N ASN A 183 -5.33 -8.71 -9.95
CA ASN A 183 -5.62 -8.11 -8.66
C ASN A 183 -4.37 -7.57 -7.92
N PHE A 184 -3.26 -7.34 -8.64
CA PHE A 184 -2.05 -6.80 -8.02
C PHE A 184 -1.40 -5.69 -8.83
N PHE A 185 -1.03 -4.61 -8.13
CA PHE A 185 -0.30 -3.46 -8.69
C PHE A 185 0.92 -3.14 -7.85
N LEU A 186 2.07 -3.03 -8.49
CA LEU A 186 3.29 -2.51 -7.90
C LEU A 186 3.45 -1.04 -8.27
N ARG A 187 3.59 -0.16 -7.28
CA ARG A 187 3.80 1.28 -7.47
C ARG A 187 5.03 1.76 -6.73
N LEU A 188 5.70 2.73 -7.30
CA LEU A 188 6.73 3.51 -6.60
C LEU A 188 6.08 4.73 -5.97
N ALA A 189 6.53 5.09 -4.78
CA ALA A 189 6.09 6.28 -4.07
C ALA A 189 7.32 7.05 -3.61
N SER A 190 7.36 8.34 -3.88
CA SER A 190 8.47 9.21 -3.51
C SER A 190 7.98 10.43 -2.75
N VAL A 191 8.76 10.88 -1.79
CA VAL A 191 8.56 12.16 -1.11
C VAL A 191 9.56 13.16 -1.66
N LEU A 192 9.07 14.20 -2.33
CA LEU A 192 9.93 15.27 -2.85
C LEU A 192 10.47 16.12 -1.70
N THR A 193 11.78 16.22 -1.61
CA THR A 193 12.52 17.04 -0.65
C THR A 193 13.53 17.94 -1.38
N LYS A 194 14.13 18.89 -0.67
CA LYS A 194 15.21 19.70 -1.26
C LYS A 194 16.42 18.87 -1.65
N ASP A 195 16.68 17.77 -0.92
CA ASP A 195 17.85 16.92 -1.12
C ASP A 195 17.75 15.99 -2.33
N ASN A 196 16.52 15.63 -2.76
CA ASN A 196 16.33 14.59 -3.79
C ASN A 196 15.67 15.08 -5.09
N LYS A 197 15.44 16.39 -5.26
CA LYS A 197 14.74 16.93 -6.43
C LYS A 197 15.33 16.46 -7.77
N ASN A 198 16.64 16.66 -7.96
CA ASN A 198 17.32 16.34 -9.22
C ASN A 198 17.38 14.80 -9.45
N ASP A 199 17.55 14.04 -8.38
CA ASP A 199 17.60 12.60 -8.41
C ASP A 199 16.25 11.99 -8.81
N LEU A 200 15.14 12.53 -8.26
CA LEU A 200 13.79 12.11 -8.63
C LEU A 200 13.45 12.44 -10.09
N GLU A 201 13.89 13.58 -10.61
CA GLU A 201 13.71 13.93 -12.02
C GLU A 201 14.42 12.92 -12.93
N SER A 202 15.65 12.55 -12.60
CA SER A 202 16.41 11.52 -13.32
C SER A 202 15.74 10.15 -13.24
N LEU A 203 15.25 9.77 -12.06
CA LEU A 203 14.55 8.50 -11.82
C LEU A 203 13.25 8.41 -12.63
N LEU A 204 12.47 9.48 -12.71
CA LEU A 204 11.26 9.56 -13.53
C LEU A 204 11.56 9.38 -15.02
N ASN A 205 12.63 10.00 -15.51
CA ASN A 205 13.05 9.88 -16.90
C ASN A 205 13.51 8.45 -17.26
N GLU A 206 14.13 7.73 -16.33
CA GLU A 206 14.50 6.32 -16.54
C GLU A 206 13.32 5.36 -16.47
N THR A 207 12.34 5.62 -15.60
CA THR A 207 11.17 4.74 -15.45
C THR A 207 10.09 4.96 -16.51
N SER A 208 10.18 6.05 -17.29
CA SER A 208 9.27 6.37 -18.39
C SER A 208 9.63 5.67 -19.72
N LYS A 209 10.80 5.04 -19.79
CA LYS A 209 11.26 4.26 -20.94
C LYS A 209 10.85 2.79 -20.82
#